data_3ceec2c4e1f9d97715f5d7cdcf8519b8
#
_entry.id   3ceec2c4e1f9d97715f5d7cdcf8519b8
#
_cell.length_a   1.000
_cell.length_b   1.000
_cell.length_c   1.000
_cell.angle_alpha   90.00
_cell.angle_beta   90.00
_cell.angle_gamma   90.00
#
_symmetry.space_group_name_H-M   'P 1'
#
loop_
_entity.id
_entity.type
_entity.pdbx_description
1 polymer ?
#
loop_
_entity_poly.entity_id
_entity_poly.type
_entity_poly.pdbx_seq_one_letter_code
_entity_poly.pdbx_strand_id
1 'polypeptide(L)'
;GKIKTKNDILLRRWRHYMEDYLGTVLSVDESIGEIMDYLKKNGLEKNTIVLYCGDQGFYMGEHGLYDKRWIFEESFRMPLIMKWPGHIKPGVRSNAMVQELDYAPTFCEVAGAATPENMSTFQGRSLTPLFKTGEHPDFKDRPLYYAFYENPGEHNAPRHDGLRTERYTLS
;
A
#
# COMPACT_ATOMS: atom_id res chain seq x y z
N GLY A 1 5.10 -36.50 10.30
CA GLY A 1 5.81 -37.34 9.34
C GLY A 1 7.32 -37.13 9.44
N LYS A 2 8.11 -38.14 9.12
CA LYS A 2 9.60 -37.99 9.13
C LYS A 2 10.02 -37.06 7.99
N ILE A 3 10.80 -36.02 8.31
CA ILE A 3 11.43 -35.13 7.33
C ILE A 3 12.46 -35.97 6.55
N LYS A 4 12.26 -36.12 5.25
CA LYS A 4 13.05 -37.02 4.42
C LYS A 4 14.08 -36.30 3.54
N THR A 5 13.86 -35.05 3.18
CA THR A 5 14.71 -34.30 2.25
C THR A 5 14.89 -32.85 2.68
N LYS A 6 15.87 -32.14 2.07
CA LYS A 6 16.07 -30.70 2.25
C LYS A 6 14.81 -29.91 1.84
N ASN A 7 14.14 -30.36 0.77
CA ASN A 7 12.91 -29.72 0.30
C ASN A 7 11.77 -29.87 1.31
N ASP A 8 11.64 -31.00 2.02
CA ASP A 8 10.64 -31.17 3.06
C ASP A 8 10.85 -30.18 4.21
N ILE A 9 12.11 -29.88 4.56
CA ILE A 9 12.48 -28.90 5.58
C ILE A 9 12.07 -27.49 5.14
N LEU A 10 12.43 -27.12 3.91
CA LEU A 10 12.11 -25.80 3.35
C LEU A 10 10.59 -25.59 3.27
N LEU A 11 9.86 -26.57 2.75
CA LEU A 11 8.40 -26.52 2.65
C LEU A 11 7.74 -26.40 4.02
N ARG A 12 8.23 -27.12 5.02
CA ARG A 12 7.71 -27.03 6.38
C ARG A 12 7.95 -25.65 6.98
N ARG A 13 9.14 -25.06 6.82
CA ARG A 13 9.48 -23.72 7.28
C ARG A 13 8.61 -22.67 6.61
N TRP A 14 8.45 -22.79 5.30
CA TRP A 14 7.59 -21.88 4.55
C TRP A 14 6.13 -21.95 4.99
N ARG A 15 5.58 -23.14 5.19
CA ARG A 15 4.21 -23.30 5.70
C ARG A 15 4.03 -22.66 7.07
N HIS A 16 4.94 -22.87 7.98
CA HIS A 16 4.87 -22.28 9.32
C HIS A 16 4.93 -20.76 9.26
N TYR A 17 5.84 -20.24 8.44
CA TYR A 17 5.92 -18.80 8.17
C TYR A 17 4.60 -18.25 7.60
N MET A 18 3.98 -18.93 6.64
CA MET A 18 2.71 -18.52 6.05
C MET A 18 1.54 -18.61 7.04
N GLU A 19 1.53 -19.60 7.94
CA GLU A 19 0.53 -19.71 9.02
C GLU A 19 0.61 -18.51 9.95
N ASP A 20 1.80 -18.12 10.39
CA ASP A 20 2.03 -16.95 11.24
C ASP A 20 1.64 -15.65 10.51
N TYR A 21 2.06 -15.50 9.26
CA TYR A 21 1.72 -14.34 8.44
C TYR A 21 0.20 -14.18 8.27
N LEU A 22 -0.49 -15.23 7.87
CA LEU A 22 -1.95 -15.21 7.69
C LEU A 22 -2.69 -14.99 9.00
N GLY A 23 -2.18 -15.52 10.11
CA GLY A 23 -2.71 -15.23 11.44
C GLY A 23 -2.63 -13.75 11.79
N THR A 24 -1.52 -13.09 11.43
CA THR A 24 -1.36 -11.65 11.60
C THR A 24 -2.35 -10.85 10.74
N VAL A 25 -2.51 -11.24 9.47
CA VAL A 25 -3.48 -10.61 8.57
C VAL A 25 -4.91 -10.73 9.12
N LEU A 26 -5.29 -11.91 9.63
CA LEU A 26 -6.60 -12.14 10.24
C LEU A 26 -6.83 -11.23 11.46
N SER A 27 -5.83 -11.10 12.33
CA SER A 27 -5.92 -10.23 13.51
C SER A 27 -6.09 -8.74 13.13
N VAL A 28 -5.44 -8.29 12.05
CA VAL A 28 -5.63 -6.94 11.52
C VAL A 28 -7.05 -6.76 10.97
N ASP A 29 -7.57 -7.74 10.23
CA ASP A 29 -8.93 -7.71 9.69
C ASP A 29 -9.98 -7.63 10.80
N GLU A 30 -9.85 -8.43 11.86
CA GLU A 30 -10.71 -8.37 13.04
C GLU A 30 -10.68 -6.98 13.70
N SER A 31 -9.49 -6.41 13.88
CA SER A 31 -9.31 -5.08 14.48
C SER A 31 -9.96 -3.96 13.63
N ILE A 32 -9.86 -4.07 12.30
CA ILE A 32 -10.55 -3.15 11.39
C ILE A 32 -12.07 -3.31 11.54
N GLY A 33 -12.57 -4.54 11.64
CA GLY A 33 -13.98 -4.83 11.90
C GLY A 33 -14.49 -4.12 13.15
N GLU A 34 -13.76 -4.22 14.26
CA GLU A 34 -14.11 -3.54 15.52
C GLU A 34 -14.17 -2.00 15.37
N ILE A 35 -13.20 -1.40 14.68
CA ILE A 35 -13.18 0.04 14.39
C ILE A 35 -14.40 0.44 13.56
N MET A 36 -14.73 -0.32 12.52
CA MET A 36 -15.86 -0.05 11.65
C MET A 36 -17.20 -0.14 12.40
N ASP A 37 -17.34 -1.13 13.26
CA ASP A 37 -18.51 -1.30 14.09
C ASP A 37 -18.66 -0.16 15.12
N TYR A 38 -17.55 0.27 15.72
CA TYR A 38 -17.53 1.42 16.61
C TYR A 38 -18.01 2.70 15.92
N LEU A 39 -17.48 3.00 14.73
CA LEU A 39 -17.88 4.17 13.94
C LEU A 39 -19.38 4.16 13.61
N LYS A 40 -19.88 3.00 13.20
CA LYS A 40 -21.29 2.80 12.88
C LYS A 40 -22.18 2.97 14.11
N LYS A 41 -21.84 2.30 15.21
CA LYS A 41 -22.60 2.34 16.48
C LYS A 41 -22.72 3.75 17.06
N ASN A 42 -21.69 4.57 16.87
CA ASN A 42 -21.64 5.93 17.39
C ASN A 42 -22.09 7.00 16.38
N GLY A 43 -22.58 6.60 15.20
CA GLY A 43 -23.06 7.54 14.18
C GLY A 43 -21.95 8.39 13.53
N LEU A 44 -20.70 7.97 13.64
CA LEU A 44 -19.53 8.70 13.15
C LEU A 44 -19.17 8.36 11.70
N GLU A 45 -19.70 7.26 11.16
CA GLU A 45 -19.32 6.69 9.88
C GLU A 45 -19.39 7.70 8.71
N LYS A 46 -20.43 8.54 8.67
CA LYS A 46 -20.63 9.49 7.57
C LYS A 46 -19.63 10.66 7.58
N ASN A 47 -19.07 10.97 8.73
CA ASN A 47 -18.12 12.07 8.91
C ASN A 47 -16.69 11.59 9.17
N THR A 48 -16.39 10.35 8.78
CA THR A 48 -15.06 9.75 8.97
C THR A 48 -14.58 9.14 7.67
N ILE A 49 -13.34 9.49 7.29
CA ILE A 49 -12.61 8.79 6.25
C ILE A 49 -11.87 7.65 6.93
N VAL A 50 -12.06 6.46 6.42
CA VAL A 50 -11.25 5.29 6.78
C VAL A 50 -10.33 4.98 5.61
N LEU A 51 -9.03 4.98 5.86
CA LEU A 51 -8.00 4.60 4.91
C LEU A 51 -7.25 3.40 5.47
N TYR A 52 -7.18 2.33 4.70
CA TYR A 52 -6.32 1.19 4.96
C TYR A 52 -5.23 1.13 3.89
N CYS A 53 -3.99 1.15 4.31
CA CYS A 53 -2.82 1.04 3.44
C CYS A 53 -1.71 0.27 4.14
N GLY A 54 -0.78 -0.28 3.35
CA GLY A 54 0.51 -0.73 3.85
C GLY A 54 1.57 0.33 3.60
N ASP A 55 2.62 0.36 4.42
CA ASP A 55 3.81 1.18 4.20
C ASP A 55 4.71 0.60 3.08
N GLN A 56 4.66 -0.71 2.90
CA GLN A 56 5.36 -1.45 1.84
C GLN A 56 4.72 -2.82 1.67
N GLY A 57 5.03 -3.46 0.52
CA GLY A 57 4.73 -4.87 0.31
C GLY A 57 5.78 -5.79 0.97
N PHE A 58 5.75 -7.08 0.65
CA PHE A 58 6.65 -8.05 1.24
C PHE A 58 6.81 -9.30 0.36
N TYR A 59 8.04 -9.81 0.23
CA TYR A 59 8.31 -11.08 -0.43
C TYR A 59 8.09 -12.25 0.53
N MET A 60 7.42 -13.27 0.06
CA MET A 60 7.16 -14.51 0.78
C MET A 60 7.83 -15.71 0.13
N GLY A 61 8.92 -15.47 -0.60
CA GLY A 61 9.67 -16.45 -1.34
C GLY A 61 9.69 -16.20 -2.85
N GLU A 62 8.91 -15.23 -3.35
CA GLU A 62 8.96 -14.80 -4.75
C GLU A 62 10.37 -14.34 -5.10
N HIS A 63 10.82 -14.64 -6.30
CA HIS A 63 12.18 -14.36 -6.78
C HIS A 63 13.30 -14.99 -5.91
N GLY A 64 12.95 -15.92 -5.01
CA GLY A 64 13.88 -16.45 -4.01
C GLY A 64 14.19 -15.45 -2.88
N LEU A 65 13.39 -14.40 -2.74
CA LEU A 65 13.57 -13.33 -1.78
C LEU A 65 12.57 -13.45 -0.61
N TYR A 66 12.99 -12.92 0.51
CA TYR A 66 12.17 -12.54 1.67
C TYR A 66 12.45 -11.08 1.99
N ASP A 67 11.56 -10.43 2.80
CA ASP A 67 11.69 -9.02 3.11
C ASP A 67 11.17 -8.10 1.97
N LYS A 68 11.68 -6.87 1.77
CA LYS A 68 11.00 -5.80 1.04
C LYS A 68 11.95 -4.76 0.40
N ARG A 69 13.15 -5.19 -0.03
CA ARG A 69 14.23 -4.24 -0.41
C ARG A 69 14.37 -3.98 -1.91
N TRP A 70 13.62 -4.65 -2.75
CA TRP A 70 13.72 -4.52 -4.20
C TRP A 70 12.46 -3.92 -4.83
N ILE A 71 12.60 -3.29 -5.99
CA ILE A 71 11.50 -2.62 -6.73
C ILE A 71 10.52 -3.58 -7.43
N PHE A 72 10.47 -4.84 -7.08
CA PHE A 72 9.48 -5.75 -7.64
C PHE A 72 8.09 -5.51 -7.06
N GLU A 73 7.05 -5.94 -7.79
CA GLU A 73 5.64 -5.69 -7.44
C GLU A 73 5.28 -6.12 -6.00
N GLU A 74 5.82 -7.25 -5.55
CA GLU A 74 5.53 -7.81 -4.21
C GLU A 74 5.97 -6.87 -3.08
N SER A 75 7.02 -6.09 -3.29
CA SER A 75 7.50 -5.08 -2.35
C SER A 75 6.91 -3.70 -2.60
N PHE A 76 6.72 -3.34 -3.86
CA PHE A 76 6.41 -1.97 -4.27
C PHE A 76 4.90 -1.69 -4.33
N ARG A 77 4.09 -2.71 -4.58
CA ARG A 77 2.63 -2.60 -4.66
C ARG A 77 1.97 -2.92 -3.33
N MET A 78 1.42 -1.89 -2.70
CA MET A 78 0.73 -1.98 -1.42
C MET A 78 -0.79 -1.92 -1.60
N PRO A 79 -1.57 -2.49 -0.66
CA PRO A 79 -3.00 -2.26 -0.64
C PRO A 79 -3.30 -0.79 -0.32
N LEU A 80 -4.30 -0.24 -0.99
CA LEU A 80 -4.91 1.04 -0.65
C LEU A 80 -6.42 0.92 -0.78
N ILE A 81 -7.11 1.03 0.33
CA ILE A 81 -8.56 0.99 0.40
C ILE A 81 -9.04 2.23 1.14
N MET A 82 -9.98 2.95 0.55
CA MET A 82 -10.57 4.13 1.17
C MET A 82 -12.09 4.02 1.24
N LYS A 83 -12.65 4.46 2.36
CA LYS A 83 -14.09 4.56 2.56
C LYS A 83 -14.43 5.94 3.12
N TRP A 84 -15.35 6.63 2.46
CA TRP A 84 -15.96 7.87 2.93
C TRP A 84 -17.38 7.98 2.39
N PRO A 85 -18.39 7.60 3.18
CA PRO A 85 -19.78 7.58 2.73
C PRO A 85 -20.27 8.93 2.23
N GLY A 86 -20.91 8.94 1.06
CA GLY A 86 -21.39 10.16 0.39
C GLY A 86 -20.35 10.90 -0.46
N HIS A 87 -19.07 10.65 -0.27
CA HIS A 87 -17.97 11.28 -1.02
C HIS A 87 -17.27 10.31 -1.97
N ILE A 88 -16.88 9.15 -1.50
CA ILE A 88 -16.31 8.09 -2.34
C ILE A 88 -17.45 7.18 -2.79
N LYS A 89 -17.57 6.97 -4.11
CA LYS A 89 -18.58 6.06 -4.66
C LYS A 89 -18.27 4.62 -4.25
N PRO A 90 -19.23 3.88 -3.67
CA PRO A 90 -19.02 2.48 -3.30
C PRO A 90 -18.64 1.62 -4.51
N GLY A 91 -17.69 0.69 -4.31
CA GLY A 91 -17.27 -0.27 -5.34
C GLY A 91 -16.37 0.30 -6.44
N VAL A 92 -15.97 1.57 -6.36
CA VAL A 92 -14.97 2.11 -7.29
C VAL A 92 -13.67 1.34 -7.14
N ARG A 93 -13.09 0.98 -8.29
CA ARG A 93 -11.74 0.46 -8.41
C ARG A 93 -10.92 1.38 -9.28
N SER A 94 -9.66 1.59 -8.93
CA SER A 94 -8.74 2.44 -9.68
C SER A 94 -7.48 1.63 -10.03
N ASN A 95 -7.01 1.83 -11.26
CA ASN A 95 -5.68 1.38 -11.70
C ASN A 95 -4.68 2.54 -11.71
N ALA A 96 -5.08 3.72 -11.22
CA ALA A 96 -4.19 4.87 -11.13
C ALA A 96 -2.96 4.54 -10.29
N MET A 97 -1.80 4.96 -10.76
CA MET A 97 -0.56 4.83 -10.01
C MET A 97 -0.51 5.89 -8.93
N VAL A 98 -0.70 5.46 -7.70
CA VAL A 98 -0.72 6.32 -6.51
C VAL A 98 0.42 5.93 -5.56
N GLN A 99 0.79 6.82 -4.67
CA GLN A 99 1.86 6.61 -3.71
C GLN A 99 1.52 7.27 -2.36
N GLU A 100 2.22 6.93 -1.31
CA GLU A 100 1.97 7.49 0.03
C GLU A 100 2.08 9.01 0.10
N LEU A 101 2.92 9.61 -0.74
CA LEU A 101 3.02 11.07 -0.87
C LEU A 101 1.69 11.74 -1.24
N ASP A 102 0.73 10.98 -1.77
CA ASP A 102 -0.59 11.48 -2.19
C ASP A 102 -1.57 11.60 -1.02
N TYR A 103 -1.28 11.00 0.13
CA TYR A 103 -2.20 11.01 1.27
C TYR A 103 -2.28 12.39 1.92
N ALA A 104 -1.15 13.02 2.18
CA ALA A 104 -1.12 14.33 2.83
C ALA A 104 -1.88 15.42 2.05
N PRO A 105 -1.64 15.64 0.73
CA PRO A 105 -2.44 16.59 -0.04
C PRO A 105 -3.92 16.21 -0.12
N THR A 106 -4.25 14.91 -0.13
CA THR A 106 -5.65 14.45 -0.10
C THR A 106 -6.34 14.89 1.20
N PHE A 107 -5.70 14.66 2.34
CA PHE A 107 -6.29 15.04 3.63
C PHE A 107 -6.37 16.55 3.81
N CYS A 108 -5.39 17.31 3.33
CA CYS A 108 -5.46 18.77 3.31
C CYS A 108 -6.67 19.27 2.52
N GLU A 109 -6.91 18.72 1.34
CA GLU A 109 -8.05 19.10 0.50
C GLU A 109 -9.38 18.74 1.18
N VAL A 110 -9.48 17.51 1.66
CA VAL A 110 -10.70 17.02 2.33
C VAL A 110 -11.04 17.82 3.60
N ALA A 111 -10.02 18.24 4.35
CA ALA A 111 -10.20 19.05 5.56
C ALA A 111 -10.50 20.53 5.26
N GLY A 112 -10.53 20.94 3.99
CA GLY A 112 -10.66 22.35 3.61
C GLY A 112 -9.45 23.20 3.97
N ALA A 113 -8.30 22.59 4.21
CA ALA A 113 -7.03 23.24 4.55
C ALA A 113 -6.12 23.45 3.32
N ALA A 114 -6.58 23.07 2.13
CA ALA A 114 -5.81 23.22 0.90
C ALA A 114 -5.77 24.69 0.47
N THR A 115 -4.54 25.22 0.34
CA THR A 115 -4.27 26.53 -0.25
C THR A 115 -3.26 26.36 -1.39
N PRO A 116 -3.21 27.26 -2.40
CA PRO A 116 -2.20 27.18 -3.45
C PRO A 116 -0.77 27.11 -2.90
N GLU A 117 -0.52 27.81 -1.79
CA GLU A 117 0.79 27.83 -1.14
C GLU A 117 1.17 26.46 -0.55
N ASN A 118 0.33 25.86 0.31
CA ASN A 118 0.67 24.59 0.94
C ASN A 118 0.59 23.42 -0.03
N MET A 119 -0.31 23.44 -1.01
CA MET A 119 -0.42 22.39 -2.02
C MET A 119 0.80 22.35 -2.94
N SER A 120 1.46 23.47 -3.20
CA SER A 120 2.68 23.54 -4.02
C SER A 120 3.90 22.91 -3.32
N THR A 121 3.87 22.73 -2.00
CA THR A 121 4.97 22.11 -1.24
C THR A 121 4.91 20.58 -1.25
N PHE A 122 3.76 19.97 -1.57
CA PHE A 122 3.63 18.53 -1.66
C PHE A 122 4.20 17.99 -2.97
N GLN A 123 4.93 16.89 -2.87
CA GLN A 123 5.40 16.14 -4.05
C GLN A 123 4.29 15.20 -4.59
N GLY A 124 3.33 14.86 -3.73
CA GLY A 124 2.17 14.04 -4.07
C GLY A 124 1.04 14.84 -4.70
N ARG A 125 -0.02 14.15 -5.08
CA ARG A 125 -1.25 14.70 -5.68
C ARG A 125 -2.45 14.25 -4.87
N SER A 126 -3.45 15.12 -4.71
CA SER A 126 -4.70 14.71 -4.06
C SER A 126 -5.39 13.58 -4.83
N LEU A 127 -5.89 12.60 -4.10
CA LEU A 127 -6.65 11.46 -4.63
C LEU A 127 -8.15 11.79 -4.82
N THR A 128 -8.61 12.97 -4.40
CA THR A 128 -10.03 13.35 -4.48
C THR A 128 -10.62 13.24 -5.90
N PRO A 129 -9.89 13.52 -7.00
CA PRO A 129 -10.39 13.33 -8.35
C PRO A 129 -10.77 11.88 -8.69
N LEU A 130 -10.15 10.90 -8.00
CA LEU A 130 -10.40 9.47 -8.21
C LEU A 130 -11.66 8.96 -7.48
N PHE A 131 -12.21 9.70 -6.53
CA PHE A 131 -13.27 9.22 -5.63
C PHE A 131 -14.57 8.81 -6.31
N LYS A 132 -14.87 9.33 -7.49
CA LYS A 132 -16.12 9.07 -8.20
C LYS A 132 -16.01 7.98 -9.26
N THR A 133 -14.94 7.97 -10.02
CA THR A 133 -14.75 7.10 -11.18
C THR A 133 -13.60 6.13 -11.05
N GLY A 134 -12.62 6.44 -10.19
CA GLY A 134 -11.34 5.73 -10.09
C GLY A 134 -10.33 6.15 -11.15
N GLU A 135 -10.68 7.10 -12.02
CA GLU A 135 -9.85 7.56 -13.14
C GLU A 135 -9.79 9.09 -13.18
N HIS A 136 -8.62 9.62 -13.49
CA HIS A 136 -8.42 11.05 -13.75
C HIS A 136 -7.18 11.26 -14.63
N PRO A 137 -7.20 12.22 -15.59
CA PRO A 137 -6.07 12.47 -16.49
C PRO A 137 -4.74 12.73 -15.81
N ASP A 138 -4.73 13.37 -14.64
CA ASP A 138 -3.51 13.68 -13.89
C ASP A 138 -2.77 12.44 -13.36
N PHE A 139 -3.43 11.31 -13.29
CA PHE A 139 -2.85 10.04 -12.84
C PHE A 139 -2.45 9.13 -14.01
N LYS A 140 -2.82 9.50 -15.24
CA LYS A 140 -2.46 8.74 -16.44
C LYS A 140 -0.96 8.89 -16.71
N ASP A 141 -0.33 7.79 -17.08
CA ASP A 141 1.09 7.72 -17.45
C ASP A 141 2.05 8.30 -16.39
N ARG A 142 1.62 8.38 -15.14
CA ARG A 142 2.43 8.89 -14.03
C ARG A 142 3.54 7.92 -13.66
N PRO A 143 4.83 8.29 -13.80
CA PRO A 143 5.92 7.46 -13.29
C PRO A 143 6.01 7.57 -11.75
N LEU A 144 6.32 6.46 -11.10
CA LEU A 144 6.68 6.43 -9.68
C LEU A 144 8.18 6.20 -9.55
N TYR A 145 8.84 7.03 -8.77
CA TYR A 145 10.27 6.89 -8.47
C TYR A 145 10.45 6.07 -7.22
N TYR A 146 11.43 5.18 -7.25
CA TYR A 146 11.87 4.36 -6.14
C TYR A 146 13.35 4.60 -5.88
N ALA A 147 13.74 4.67 -4.61
CA ALA A 147 15.14 4.77 -4.22
C ALA A 147 15.39 3.97 -2.94
N PHE A 148 16.41 3.14 -2.98
CA PHE A 148 16.89 2.37 -1.83
C PHE A 148 18.33 2.78 -1.50
N TYR A 149 18.53 3.36 -0.31
CA TYR A 149 19.81 3.95 0.11
C TYR A 149 20.55 3.18 1.19
N GLU A 150 19.91 2.17 1.81
CA GLU A 150 20.46 1.40 2.93
C GLU A 150 21.57 0.45 2.46
N ASN A 151 22.78 1.03 2.27
CA ASN A 151 23.97 0.24 1.95
C ASN A 151 25.24 1.03 2.34
N PRO A 152 26.13 0.48 3.19
CA PRO A 152 26.01 -0.83 3.84
C PRO A 152 24.91 -0.86 4.90
N GLY A 153 24.21 -2.00 5.02
CA GLY A 153 23.10 -2.23 5.96
C GLY A 153 22.90 -3.70 6.26
N GLU A 154 22.01 -3.99 7.21
CA GLU A 154 21.76 -5.36 7.71
C GLU A 154 21.26 -6.32 6.61
N HIS A 155 20.55 -5.79 5.62
CA HIS A 155 19.91 -6.60 4.56
C HIS A 155 20.83 -6.88 3.36
N ASN A 156 22.02 -6.29 3.34
CA ASN A 156 23.03 -6.49 2.28
C ASN A 156 22.48 -6.31 0.84
N ALA A 157 21.41 -5.55 0.67
CA ALA A 157 20.91 -5.18 -0.64
C ALA A 157 21.73 -4.01 -1.19
N PRO A 158 22.17 -4.02 -2.46
CA PRO A 158 22.88 -2.90 -3.03
C PRO A 158 21.99 -1.66 -3.13
N ARG A 159 22.61 -0.48 -3.12
CA ARG A 159 21.92 0.76 -3.48
C ARG A 159 21.37 0.66 -4.89
N HIS A 160 20.14 1.04 -5.08
CA HIS A 160 19.53 1.08 -6.40
C HIS A 160 18.39 2.09 -6.45
N ASP A 161 18.16 2.59 -7.64
CA ASP A 161 17.06 3.46 -7.99
C ASP A 161 16.20 2.80 -9.03
N GLY A 162 14.95 3.27 -9.19
CA GLY A 162 14.11 2.77 -10.24
C GLY A 162 12.93 3.67 -10.55
N LEU A 163 12.35 3.41 -11.70
CA LEU A 163 11.11 4.01 -12.16
C LEU A 163 10.09 2.93 -12.48
N ARG A 164 8.89 3.11 -11.98
CA ARG A 164 7.75 2.27 -12.29
C ARG A 164 6.70 3.07 -13.07
N THR A 165 6.34 2.58 -14.23
CA THR A 165 5.21 3.09 -15.02
C THR A 165 4.12 2.01 -15.09
N GLU A 166 2.98 2.30 -15.70
CA GLU A 166 1.92 1.30 -15.88
C GLU A 166 2.41 0.02 -16.59
N ARG A 167 3.40 0.15 -17.47
CA ARG A 167 3.88 -0.94 -18.31
C ARG A 167 5.28 -1.42 -17.98
N TYR A 168 6.16 -0.54 -17.50
CA TYR A 168 7.59 -0.85 -17.35
C TYR A 168 8.07 -0.59 -15.92
N THR A 169 8.98 -1.42 -15.47
CA THR A 169 9.84 -1.16 -14.32
C THR A 169 11.28 -1.12 -14.82
N LEU A 170 11.99 -0.07 -14.48
CA LEU A 170 13.42 0.10 -14.73
C LEU A 170 14.12 0.24 -13.37
N SER A 171 15.19 -0.54 -13.16
CA SER A 171 16.04 -0.48 -11.96
C SER A 171 17.50 -0.66 -12.38
#